data_c2ee5642d219c311b7ef61c5a6b69ca7
#
_entry.id   c2ee5642d219c311b7ef61c5a6b69ca7
#
_cell.length_a   1.000
_cell.length_b   1.000
_cell.length_c   1.000
_cell.angle_alpha   90.00
_cell.angle_beta   90.00
_cell.angle_gamma   90.00
#
_symmetry.space_group_name_H-M   'P 1'
#
loop_
_entity.id
_entity.type
_entity.pdbx_description
1 polymer ?
#
loop_
_entity_poly.entity_id
_entity_poly.type
_entity_poly.pdbx_seq_one_letter_code
_entity_poly.pdbx_strand_id
1 'polypeptide(L)'
;MEVKLLNDNLWYPTDKIFINGQWKDCNSKKRLPIENPSNGEVIAEISDSCEIDIDEAVNSASKALDNSWGDLTASERGRLLLKLSELVRNRIDKLAIIESFDVGKPLKQAKSDALALARYFEFYGGASDKIMGETIPYLKDYTVYTLREPHGVTGHIIPWNYPMQIIGRTLGASLAMGNACVLKPSEEACLTALAIGQLANEAGFPEGSINIVPGLGEKAGSSLIKHPDINHISFTGSVEVGKKVQTEAAKNLIPVTLELGGKSPQIVFEDANLEKALPFLINAGIQNAGQTCSASSRILVSKKIYAELIDLSLIHI
;
A
#
# COMPACT_ATOMS: atom_id res chain seq x y z
N MET A 1 -8.21 28.85 1.98
CA MET A 1 -9.45 28.05 1.91
C MET A 1 -9.14 26.55 1.81
N GLU A 2 -8.18 26.17 1.00
CA GLU A 2 -7.79 24.76 0.75
C GLU A 2 -7.23 24.03 1.96
N VAL A 3 -6.23 24.60 2.65
CA VAL A 3 -5.66 23.99 3.87
C VAL A 3 -6.73 23.80 4.98
N LYS A 4 -7.71 24.70 5.06
CA LYS A 4 -8.83 24.53 6.01
C LYS A 4 -9.67 23.31 5.64
N LEU A 5 -9.95 23.09 4.34
CA LEU A 5 -10.71 21.93 3.89
C LEU A 5 -9.97 20.62 4.24
N LEU A 6 -8.65 20.56 4.09
CA LEU A 6 -7.87 19.40 4.51
C LEU A 6 -7.95 19.20 6.03
N ASN A 7 -7.70 20.24 6.82
CA ASN A 7 -7.71 20.16 8.28
C ASN A 7 -9.06 19.72 8.84
N ASP A 8 -10.16 20.16 8.24
CA ASP A 8 -11.54 19.76 8.64
C ASP A 8 -11.80 18.25 8.35
N ASN A 9 -10.95 17.62 7.53
CA ASN A 9 -11.04 16.19 7.17
C ASN A 9 -10.01 15.29 7.87
N LEU A 10 -8.98 15.86 8.51
CA LEU A 10 -8.04 15.10 9.35
C LEU A 10 -8.68 14.81 10.72
N TRP A 11 -8.69 13.54 11.14
CA TRP A 11 -9.25 13.10 12.45
C TRP A 11 -8.25 12.27 13.26
N TYR A 12 -6.98 12.34 12.88
CA TYR A 12 -5.86 11.66 13.52
C TYR A 12 -4.64 12.59 13.54
N PRO A 13 -3.65 12.37 14.42
CA PRO A 13 -2.44 13.16 14.43
C PRO A 13 -1.56 12.83 13.24
N THR A 14 -1.10 13.83 12.50
CA THR A 14 -0.22 13.65 11.35
C THR A 14 1.26 13.57 11.74
N ASP A 15 1.63 14.26 12.80
CA ASP A 15 3.00 14.41 13.29
C ASP A 15 3.48 13.29 14.24
N LYS A 16 2.71 12.24 14.38
CA LYS A 16 3.00 11.08 15.24
C LYS A 16 3.29 9.82 14.43
N ILE A 17 3.94 8.85 15.07
CA ILE A 17 4.01 7.48 14.60
C ILE A 17 2.91 6.66 15.28
N PHE A 18 2.48 5.57 14.62
CA PHE A 18 1.49 4.66 15.15
C PHE A 18 2.13 3.31 15.44
N ILE A 19 2.35 3.00 16.71
CA ILE A 19 2.97 1.74 17.15
C ILE A 19 2.17 1.17 18.32
N ASN A 20 1.95 -0.13 18.32
CA ASN A 20 1.25 -0.86 19.39
C ASN A 20 -0.14 -0.29 19.68
N GLY A 21 -0.89 0.08 18.65
CA GLY A 21 -2.22 0.68 18.80
C GLY A 21 -2.22 2.11 19.31
N GLN A 22 -1.08 2.77 19.48
CA GLN A 22 -0.94 4.09 20.10
C GLN A 22 -0.22 5.09 19.21
N TRP A 23 -0.65 6.34 19.31
CA TRP A 23 0.03 7.48 18.70
C TRP A 23 1.10 8.01 19.65
N LYS A 24 2.35 8.13 19.16
CA LYS A 24 3.46 8.67 19.95
C LYS A 24 4.43 9.49 19.11
N ASP A 25 5.25 10.30 19.76
CA ASP A 25 6.34 11.02 19.09
C ASP A 25 7.41 10.04 18.62
N CYS A 26 8.04 10.30 17.47
CA CYS A 26 9.22 9.56 17.06
C CYS A 26 10.43 9.91 17.94
N ASN A 27 11.34 8.95 18.09
CA ASN A 27 12.55 9.11 18.94
C ASN A 27 13.46 10.24 18.46
N SER A 28 13.54 10.52 17.16
CA SER A 28 14.33 11.60 16.60
C SER A 28 13.81 12.99 16.98
N LYS A 29 12.52 13.11 17.33
CA LYS A 29 11.78 14.37 17.55
C LYS A 29 11.81 15.33 16.35
N LYS A 30 12.25 14.87 15.19
CA LYS A 30 12.28 15.64 13.93
C LYS A 30 10.97 15.49 13.19
N ARG A 31 10.66 16.49 12.37
CA ARG A 31 9.48 16.50 11.49
C ARG A 31 9.92 16.74 10.05
N LEU A 32 9.12 16.26 9.13
CA LEU A 32 9.23 16.50 7.69
C LEU A 32 7.96 17.22 7.25
N PRO A 33 8.07 18.25 6.40
CA PRO A 33 6.89 18.88 5.83
C PRO A 33 6.26 17.98 4.78
N ILE A 34 4.93 18.02 4.71
CA ILE A 34 4.14 17.49 3.58
C ILE A 34 3.69 18.68 2.76
N GLU A 35 4.04 18.69 1.49
CA GLU A 35 3.70 19.74 0.56
C GLU A 35 2.55 19.31 -0.35
N ASN A 36 1.59 20.20 -0.59
CA ASN A 36 0.61 20.03 -1.65
C ASN A 36 1.31 20.17 -3.01
N PRO A 37 1.41 19.13 -3.82
CA PRO A 37 2.13 19.21 -5.09
C PRO A 37 1.47 20.12 -6.14
N SER A 38 0.22 20.57 -5.89
CA SER A 38 -0.48 21.48 -6.79
C SER A 38 -0.02 22.93 -6.66
N ASN A 39 0.46 23.37 -5.48
CA ASN A 39 0.83 24.77 -5.22
C ASN A 39 2.10 24.94 -4.39
N GLY A 40 2.71 23.85 -3.89
CA GLY A 40 3.93 23.87 -3.08
C GLY A 40 3.72 24.36 -1.63
N GLU A 41 2.48 24.49 -1.18
CA GLU A 41 2.22 24.89 0.22
C GLU A 41 2.38 23.70 1.16
N VAL A 42 3.01 23.94 2.32
CA VAL A 42 3.06 22.94 3.40
C VAL A 42 1.67 22.78 4.00
N ILE A 43 1.14 21.55 3.96
CA ILE A 43 -0.21 21.21 4.41
C ILE A 43 -0.25 20.41 5.71
N ALA A 44 0.84 19.77 6.07
CA ALA A 44 0.99 19.01 7.32
C ALA A 44 2.47 18.81 7.66
N GLU A 45 2.73 18.29 8.84
CA GLU A 45 4.03 17.76 9.24
C GLU A 45 3.90 16.29 9.63
N ILE A 46 4.95 15.51 9.37
CA ILE A 46 5.02 14.08 9.73
C ILE A 46 6.31 13.81 10.53
N SER A 47 6.34 12.70 11.25
CA SER A 47 7.53 12.24 11.96
C SER A 47 8.65 11.84 10.97
N ASP A 48 9.91 12.28 11.23
CA ASP A 48 11.11 11.72 10.58
C ASP A 48 11.69 10.62 11.46
N SER A 49 11.13 9.43 11.37
CA SER A 49 11.48 8.29 12.21
C SER A 49 12.90 7.79 11.96
N CYS A 50 13.49 7.20 12.99
CA CYS A 50 14.82 6.63 12.97
C CYS A 50 14.81 5.11 13.22
N GLU A 51 15.99 4.51 13.30
CA GLU A 51 16.19 3.08 13.53
C GLU A 51 15.49 2.59 14.81
N ILE A 52 15.53 3.36 15.90
CA ILE A 52 14.89 3.01 17.18
C ILE A 52 13.37 2.88 17.01
N ASP A 53 12.74 3.74 16.22
CA ASP A 53 11.30 3.68 15.96
C ASP A 53 10.94 2.43 15.15
N ILE A 54 11.78 2.02 14.23
CA ILE A 54 11.63 0.79 13.45
C ILE A 54 11.79 -0.44 14.36
N ASP A 55 12.84 -0.47 15.20
CA ASP A 55 13.04 -1.54 16.17
C ASP A 55 11.83 -1.72 17.11
N GLU A 56 11.32 -0.61 17.65
CA GLU A 56 10.10 -0.64 18.47
C GLU A 56 8.88 -1.17 17.72
N ALA A 57 8.70 -0.78 16.44
CA ALA A 57 7.58 -1.25 15.62
C ALA A 57 7.68 -2.75 15.30
N VAL A 58 8.89 -3.24 14.97
CA VAL A 58 9.13 -4.67 14.73
C VAL A 58 8.95 -5.48 15.98
N ASN A 59 9.50 -5.02 17.12
CA ASN A 59 9.31 -5.66 18.43
C ASN A 59 7.83 -5.71 18.84
N SER A 60 7.07 -4.64 18.56
CA SER A 60 5.62 -4.61 18.80
C SER A 60 4.90 -5.64 17.93
N ALA A 61 5.24 -5.72 16.64
CA ALA A 61 4.67 -6.69 15.71
C ALA A 61 4.99 -8.13 16.12
N SER A 62 6.23 -8.42 16.52
CA SER A 62 6.64 -9.74 17.02
C SER A 62 5.84 -10.16 18.26
N LYS A 63 5.73 -9.27 19.25
CA LYS A 63 4.92 -9.54 20.45
C LYS A 63 3.46 -9.78 20.15
N ALA A 64 2.89 -9.10 19.15
CA ALA A 64 1.50 -9.31 18.75
C ALA A 64 1.27 -10.73 18.20
N LEU A 65 2.24 -11.29 17.48
CA LEU A 65 2.18 -12.66 16.96
C LEU A 65 2.18 -13.71 18.05
N ASP A 66 2.89 -13.46 19.15
CA ASP A 66 2.94 -14.38 20.30
C ASP A 66 1.76 -14.22 21.27
N ASN A 67 0.84 -13.27 20.97
CA ASN A 67 -0.26 -12.91 21.85
C ASN A 67 -1.57 -12.69 21.06
N SER A 68 -2.27 -11.63 21.39
CA SER A 68 -3.63 -11.32 20.97
C SER A 68 -3.91 -11.35 19.45
N TRP A 69 -2.90 -11.07 18.62
CA TRP A 69 -3.04 -11.18 17.15
C TRP A 69 -2.83 -12.61 16.67
N GLY A 70 -1.77 -13.28 17.17
CA GLY A 70 -1.45 -14.65 16.79
C GLY A 70 -2.51 -15.67 17.23
N ASP A 71 -3.21 -15.40 18.34
CA ASP A 71 -4.29 -16.24 18.85
C ASP A 71 -5.57 -16.18 18.00
N LEU A 72 -5.72 -15.18 17.12
CA LEU A 72 -6.92 -15.04 16.31
C LEU A 72 -6.99 -16.11 15.21
N THR A 73 -8.17 -16.72 15.10
CA THR A 73 -8.49 -17.59 13.97
C THR A 73 -8.54 -16.81 12.66
N ALA A 74 -8.37 -17.49 11.53
CA ALA A 74 -8.48 -16.88 10.21
C ALA A 74 -9.82 -16.14 10.00
N SER A 75 -10.93 -16.73 10.52
CA SER A 75 -12.26 -16.13 10.47
C SER A 75 -12.36 -14.82 11.28
N GLU A 76 -11.72 -14.73 12.45
CA GLU A 76 -11.70 -13.53 13.27
C GLU A 76 -10.88 -12.41 12.61
N ARG A 77 -9.71 -12.72 12.05
CA ARG A 77 -8.92 -11.78 11.25
C ARG A 77 -9.72 -11.27 10.05
N GLY A 78 -10.46 -12.16 9.38
CA GLY A 78 -11.34 -11.80 8.28
C GLY A 78 -12.42 -10.80 8.69
N ARG A 79 -13.05 -10.99 9.86
CA ARG A 79 -14.07 -10.05 10.39
C ARG A 79 -13.49 -8.66 10.69
N LEU A 80 -12.25 -8.59 11.21
CA LEU A 80 -11.58 -7.31 11.43
C LEU A 80 -11.31 -6.56 10.11
N LEU A 81 -10.87 -7.28 9.07
CA LEU A 81 -10.68 -6.70 7.74
C LEU A 81 -11.99 -6.23 7.11
N LEU A 82 -13.08 -6.98 7.25
CA LEU A 82 -14.41 -6.57 6.79
C LEU A 82 -14.88 -5.31 7.51
N LYS A 83 -14.68 -5.22 8.83
CA LYS A 83 -15.00 -4.02 9.60
C LYS A 83 -14.13 -2.83 9.18
N LEU A 84 -12.84 -3.04 8.92
CA LEU A 84 -11.95 -2.00 8.39
C LEU A 84 -12.43 -1.52 7.01
N SER A 85 -12.85 -2.43 6.12
CA SER A 85 -13.46 -2.10 4.83
C SER A 85 -14.69 -1.19 5.00
N GLU A 86 -15.58 -1.53 5.93
CA GLU A 86 -16.77 -0.71 6.23
C GLU A 86 -16.39 0.68 6.74
N LEU A 87 -15.44 0.79 7.65
CA LEU A 87 -14.95 2.08 8.16
C LEU A 87 -14.33 2.94 7.06
N VAL A 88 -13.60 2.34 6.11
CA VAL A 88 -13.08 3.03 4.92
C VAL A 88 -14.25 3.52 4.05
N ARG A 89 -15.26 2.68 3.78
CA ARG A 89 -16.46 3.07 3.00
C ARG A 89 -17.18 4.25 3.60
N ASN A 90 -17.31 4.28 4.92
CA ASN A 90 -17.98 5.37 5.65
C ASN A 90 -17.18 6.69 5.61
N ARG A 91 -15.92 6.67 5.17
CA ARG A 91 -15.02 7.84 5.11
C ARG A 91 -14.44 8.11 3.72
N ILE A 92 -15.04 7.55 2.67
CA ILE A 92 -14.55 7.72 1.29
C ILE A 92 -14.28 9.17 0.93
N ASP A 93 -15.21 10.07 1.22
CA ASP A 93 -15.07 11.49 0.87
C ASP A 93 -13.92 12.16 1.62
N LYS A 94 -13.74 11.84 2.91
CA LYS A 94 -12.62 12.36 3.71
C LYS A 94 -11.28 11.83 3.20
N LEU A 95 -11.17 10.52 3.01
CA LEU A 95 -9.97 9.89 2.49
C LEU A 95 -9.61 10.40 1.09
N ALA A 96 -10.60 10.60 0.23
CA ALA A 96 -10.39 11.14 -1.10
C ALA A 96 -9.88 12.58 -1.09
N ILE A 97 -10.39 13.42 -0.19
CA ILE A 97 -9.91 14.79 0.00
C ILE A 97 -8.45 14.75 0.46
N ILE A 98 -8.13 13.97 1.48
CA ILE A 98 -6.77 13.82 2.00
C ILE A 98 -5.82 13.34 0.88
N GLU A 99 -6.17 12.26 0.18
CA GLU A 99 -5.35 11.72 -0.92
C GLU A 99 -5.16 12.73 -2.07
N SER A 100 -6.19 13.54 -2.37
CA SER A 100 -6.12 14.56 -3.41
C SER A 100 -5.13 15.67 -3.06
N PHE A 101 -5.09 16.11 -1.79
CA PHE A 101 -4.12 17.10 -1.33
C PHE A 101 -2.71 16.53 -1.18
N ASP A 102 -2.59 15.31 -0.68
CA ASP A 102 -1.33 14.66 -0.35
C ASP A 102 -0.56 14.21 -1.62
N VAL A 103 -1.28 13.71 -2.62
CA VAL A 103 -0.72 13.16 -3.88
C VAL A 103 -0.87 14.10 -5.06
N GLY A 104 -1.80 15.07 -4.99
CA GLY A 104 -2.11 15.96 -6.11
C GLY A 104 -2.99 15.34 -7.19
N LYS A 105 -3.62 14.19 -6.95
CA LYS A 105 -4.47 13.53 -7.94
C LYS A 105 -5.89 14.10 -8.00
N PRO A 106 -6.59 13.97 -9.15
CA PRO A 106 -7.98 14.41 -9.25
C PRO A 106 -8.87 13.75 -8.20
N LEU A 107 -9.77 14.52 -7.57
CA LEU A 107 -10.67 14.04 -6.51
C LEU A 107 -11.51 12.82 -6.94
N LYS A 108 -11.94 12.78 -8.22
CA LYS A 108 -12.64 11.62 -8.78
C LYS A 108 -11.82 10.35 -8.69
N GLN A 109 -10.52 10.42 -8.97
CA GLN A 109 -9.63 9.28 -8.88
C GLN A 109 -9.33 8.92 -7.43
N ALA A 110 -9.11 9.90 -6.57
CA ALA A 110 -8.92 9.66 -5.14
C ALA A 110 -10.12 8.94 -4.50
N LYS A 111 -11.36 9.28 -4.91
CA LYS A 111 -12.57 8.53 -4.52
C LYS A 111 -12.55 7.08 -5.00
N SER A 112 -12.12 6.85 -6.24
CA SER A 112 -11.98 5.49 -6.79
C SER A 112 -10.92 4.70 -6.03
N ASP A 113 -9.83 5.34 -5.62
CA ASP A 113 -8.75 4.72 -4.84
C ASP A 113 -9.22 4.34 -3.42
N ALA A 114 -10.02 5.19 -2.77
CA ALA A 114 -10.64 4.87 -1.48
C ALA A 114 -11.64 3.70 -1.58
N LEU A 115 -12.42 3.64 -2.66
CA LEU A 115 -13.30 2.50 -2.94
C LEU A 115 -12.50 1.22 -3.19
N ALA A 116 -11.38 1.32 -3.92
CA ALA A 116 -10.48 0.18 -4.16
C ALA A 116 -9.85 -0.31 -2.85
N LEU A 117 -9.40 0.59 -1.97
CA LEU A 117 -8.88 0.25 -0.63
C LEU A 117 -9.91 -0.56 0.16
N ALA A 118 -11.17 -0.07 0.24
CA ALA A 118 -12.24 -0.81 0.90
C ALA A 118 -12.46 -2.19 0.28
N ARG A 119 -12.45 -2.27 -1.06
CA ARG A 119 -12.63 -3.55 -1.78
C ARG A 119 -11.50 -4.53 -1.53
N TYR A 120 -10.24 -4.07 -1.41
CA TYR A 120 -9.13 -4.95 -1.05
C TYR A 120 -9.31 -5.55 0.34
N PHE A 121 -9.64 -4.74 1.34
CA PHE A 121 -9.90 -5.26 2.69
C PHE A 121 -11.09 -6.21 2.74
N GLU A 122 -12.16 -5.92 1.99
CA GLU A 122 -13.31 -6.82 1.84
C GLU A 122 -12.90 -8.16 1.20
N PHE A 123 -12.14 -8.11 0.10
CA PHE A 123 -11.68 -9.29 -0.63
C PHE A 123 -10.81 -10.19 0.26
N TYR A 124 -9.77 -9.62 0.87
CA TYR A 124 -8.86 -10.37 1.71
C TYR A 124 -9.52 -10.82 3.01
N GLY A 125 -10.42 -10.04 3.57
CA GLY A 125 -11.24 -10.43 4.72
C GLY A 125 -12.09 -11.67 4.41
N GLY A 126 -12.72 -11.71 3.24
CA GLY A 126 -13.47 -12.87 2.77
C GLY A 126 -12.61 -14.08 2.37
N ALA A 127 -11.33 -13.87 2.07
CA ALA A 127 -10.40 -14.92 1.68
C ALA A 127 -9.63 -15.54 2.86
N SER A 128 -9.62 -14.92 4.03
CA SER A 128 -8.75 -15.27 5.15
C SER A 128 -8.83 -16.75 5.55
N ASP A 129 -10.01 -17.34 5.58
CA ASP A 129 -10.27 -18.73 5.94
C ASP A 129 -10.42 -19.68 4.72
N LYS A 130 -10.01 -19.23 3.53
CA LYS A 130 -10.08 -19.98 2.28
C LYS A 130 -8.72 -20.47 1.79
N ILE A 131 -7.64 -20.15 2.48
CA ILE A 131 -6.28 -20.56 2.12
C ILE A 131 -6.00 -21.93 2.76
N MET A 132 -6.01 -22.94 1.93
CA MET A 132 -5.88 -24.35 2.34
C MET A 132 -4.49 -24.89 1.99
N GLY A 133 -4.04 -25.88 2.74
CA GLY A 133 -2.94 -26.75 2.35
C GLY A 133 -3.39 -27.85 1.40
N GLU A 134 -2.49 -28.75 1.08
CA GLU A 134 -2.72 -29.86 0.14
C GLU A 134 -2.42 -31.18 0.84
N THR A 135 -3.16 -32.24 0.47
CA THR A 135 -2.78 -33.62 0.78
C THR A 135 -2.07 -34.20 -0.44
N ILE A 136 -0.89 -34.78 -0.23
CA ILE A 136 0.01 -35.21 -1.28
C ILE A 136 0.03 -36.73 -1.31
N PRO A 137 -0.30 -37.40 -2.44
CA PRO A 137 -0.10 -38.83 -2.61
C PRO A 137 1.36 -39.20 -2.44
N TYR A 138 1.62 -40.20 -1.55
CA TYR A 138 2.98 -40.66 -1.29
C TYR A 138 3.01 -42.19 -1.13
N LEU A 139 3.97 -42.73 -0.43
CA LEU A 139 4.10 -44.17 -0.19
C LEU A 139 2.98 -44.70 0.72
N LYS A 140 2.73 -46.04 0.62
CA LYS A 140 1.83 -46.74 1.54
C LYS A 140 2.27 -46.48 2.99
N ASP A 141 1.29 -46.32 3.86
CA ASP A 141 1.49 -46.06 5.30
C ASP A 141 2.05 -44.68 5.68
N TYR A 142 2.11 -43.72 4.72
CA TYR A 142 2.46 -42.33 4.96
C TYR A 142 1.28 -41.42 4.63
N THR A 143 1.07 -40.40 5.48
CA THR A 143 0.20 -39.25 5.19
C THR A 143 1.07 -38.01 5.04
N VAL A 144 1.03 -37.36 3.88
CA VAL A 144 1.80 -36.14 3.59
C VAL A 144 0.82 -35.02 3.29
N TYR A 145 1.00 -33.90 3.95
CA TYR A 145 0.19 -32.69 3.73
C TYR A 145 1.04 -31.43 3.92
N THR A 146 0.59 -30.32 3.34
CA THR A 146 1.17 -28.99 3.55
C THR A 146 0.27 -28.15 4.43
N LEU A 147 0.90 -27.28 5.25
CA LEU A 147 0.23 -26.23 6.00
C LEU A 147 0.62 -24.87 5.43
N ARG A 148 -0.32 -23.95 5.43
CA ARG A 148 -0.06 -22.52 5.12
C ARG A 148 0.05 -21.77 6.44
N GLU A 149 1.23 -21.22 6.69
CA GLU A 149 1.54 -20.46 7.90
C GLU A 149 1.92 -19.02 7.54
N PRO A 150 1.71 -18.04 8.45
CA PRO A 150 2.19 -16.69 8.23
C PRO A 150 3.72 -16.63 8.16
N HIS A 151 4.24 -15.66 7.43
CA HIS A 151 5.69 -15.37 7.46
C HIS A 151 6.14 -14.92 8.85
N GLY A 152 5.30 -14.17 9.55
CA GLY A 152 5.62 -13.54 10.81
C GLY A 152 5.50 -12.01 10.74
N VAL A 153 6.57 -11.30 11.09
CA VAL A 153 6.62 -9.83 10.95
C VAL A 153 6.93 -9.46 9.51
N THR A 154 6.07 -8.64 8.89
CA THR A 154 6.24 -8.21 7.50
C THR A 154 6.47 -6.70 7.41
N GLY A 155 7.52 -6.30 6.69
CA GLY A 155 7.80 -4.92 6.37
C GLY A 155 7.18 -4.50 5.05
N HIS A 156 6.50 -3.36 5.02
CA HIS A 156 5.84 -2.82 3.83
C HIS A 156 6.36 -1.42 3.55
N ILE A 157 6.98 -1.22 2.39
CA ILE A 157 7.46 0.09 1.94
C ILE A 157 6.65 0.46 0.70
N ILE A 158 5.87 1.53 0.80
CA ILE A 158 4.93 1.94 -0.23
C ILE A 158 5.28 3.29 -0.84
N PRO A 159 4.95 3.50 -2.14
CA PRO A 159 5.24 4.73 -2.86
C PRO A 159 4.20 5.82 -2.60
N TRP A 160 4.47 7.00 -3.16
CA TRP A 160 3.64 8.20 -3.04
C TRP A 160 2.44 8.27 -4.01
N ASN A 161 2.47 7.55 -5.13
CA ASN A 161 1.51 7.77 -6.23
C ASN A 161 0.14 7.12 -6.01
N TYR A 162 0.06 6.00 -5.30
CA TYR A 162 -1.17 5.27 -4.99
C TYR A 162 -1.18 4.70 -3.56
N PRO A 163 -0.98 5.53 -2.51
CA PRO A 163 -0.84 5.01 -1.15
C PRO A 163 -2.01 4.13 -0.73
N MET A 164 -3.27 4.58 -0.88
CA MET A 164 -4.44 3.80 -0.49
C MET A 164 -4.53 2.45 -1.20
N GLN A 165 -4.30 2.40 -2.52
CA GLN A 165 -4.40 1.14 -3.26
C GLN A 165 -3.30 0.15 -2.85
N ILE A 166 -2.07 0.63 -2.66
CA ILE A 166 -0.94 -0.23 -2.29
C ILE A 166 -1.12 -0.73 -0.85
N ILE A 167 -1.59 0.10 0.07
CA ILE A 167 -1.96 -0.33 1.43
C ILE A 167 -2.97 -1.49 1.37
N GLY A 168 -4.05 -1.33 0.62
CA GLY A 168 -5.07 -2.36 0.49
C GLY A 168 -4.54 -3.68 -0.05
N ARG A 169 -3.64 -3.63 -1.05
CA ARG A 169 -3.01 -4.82 -1.64
C ARG A 169 -2.06 -5.52 -0.68
N THR A 170 -1.19 -4.76 0.00
CA THR A 170 -0.09 -5.34 0.78
C THR A 170 -0.53 -5.67 2.21
N LEU A 171 -1.11 -4.71 2.95
CA LEU A 171 -1.59 -4.96 4.31
C LEU A 171 -2.79 -5.90 4.33
N GLY A 172 -3.75 -5.74 3.40
CA GLY A 172 -4.92 -6.60 3.33
C GLY A 172 -4.54 -8.07 3.20
N ALA A 173 -3.64 -8.40 2.26
CA ALA A 173 -3.14 -9.76 2.06
C ALA A 173 -2.36 -10.27 3.29
N SER A 174 -1.45 -9.45 3.81
CA SER A 174 -0.57 -9.81 4.92
C SER A 174 -1.37 -10.11 6.20
N LEU A 175 -2.28 -9.22 6.59
CA LEU A 175 -3.13 -9.38 7.78
C LEU A 175 -4.09 -10.56 7.64
N ALA A 176 -4.67 -10.78 6.46
CA ALA A 176 -5.56 -11.93 6.22
C ALA A 176 -4.84 -13.26 6.52
N MET A 177 -3.55 -13.34 6.15
CA MET A 177 -2.72 -14.53 6.37
C MET A 177 -2.14 -14.63 7.78
N GLY A 178 -2.41 -13.67 8.67
CA GLY A 178 -2.00 -13.70 10.07
C GLY A 178 -0.64 -13.08 10.35
N ASN A 179 -0.04 -12.38 9.39
CA ASN A 179 1.21 -11.65 9.63
C ASN A 179 0.93 -10.37 10.44
N ALA A 180 1.91 -9.92 11.22
CA ALA A 180 1.91 -8.59 11.81
C ALA A 180 2.73 -7.63 10.94
N CYS A 181 2.26 -6.39 10.78
CA CYS A 181 2.75 -5.50 9.75
C CYS A 181 3.47 -4.26 10.32
N VAL A 182 4.59 -3.90 9.69
CA VAL A 182 5.25 -2.60 9.85
C VAL A 182 5.21 -1.88 8.51
N LEU A 183 4.46 -0.78 8.42
CA LEU A 183 4.28 0.02 7.22
C LEU A 183 5.15 1.28 7.28
N LYS A 184 6.03 1.44 6.30
CA LYS A 184 6.74 2.69 6.01
C LYS A 184 6.16 3.32 4.75
N PRO A 185 5.28 4.33 4.85
CA PRO A 185 4.79 5.07 3.68
C PRO A 185 5.88 5.97 3.11
N SER A 186 5.68 6.42 1.85
CA SER A 186 6.53 7.48 1.30
C SER A 186 6.42 8.77 2.13
N GLU A 187 7.53 9.44 2.34
CA GLU A 187 7.59 10.75 2.98
C GLU A 187 6.84 11.83 2.20
N GLU A 188 6.67 11.65 0.90
CA GLU A 188 6.00 12.60 0.01
C GLU A 188 4.46 12.52 0.09
N ALA A 189 3.90 11.36 0.50
CA ALA A 189 2.46 11.15 0.57
C ALA A 189 2.13 10.05 1.59
N CYS A 190 1.95 10.41 2.85
CA CYS A 190 1.71 9.44 3.91
C CYS A 190 0.46 9.69 4.74
N LEU A 191 -0.29 10.76 4.48
CA LEU A 191 -1.45 11.12 5.31
C LEU A 191 -2.52 10.02 5.31
N THR A 192 -2.83 9.44 4.15
CA THR A 192 -3.81 8.33 4.08
C THR A 192 -3.31 7.06 4.74
N ALA A 193 -1.99 6.82 4.78
CA ALA A 193 -1.42 5.69 5.53
C ALA A 193 -1.65 5.86 7.04
N LEU A 194 -1.43 7.06 7.58
CA LEU A 194 -1.70 7.37 8.98
C LEU A 194 -3.20 7.23 9.31
N ALA A 195 -4.09 7.62 8.39
CA ALA A 195 -5.52 7.39 8.55
C ALA A 195 -5.86 5.91 8.79
N ILE A 196 -5.14 4.98 8.16
CA ILE A 196 -5.35 3.53 8.36
C ILE A 196 -4.99 3.10 9.77
N GLY A 197 -3.98 3.68 10.41
CA GLY A 197 -3.69 3.42 11.82
C GLY A 197 -4.86 3.75 12.73
N GLN A 198 -5.48 4.92 12.53
CA GLN A 198 -6.68 5.32 13.24
C GLN A 198 -7.86 4.39 12.97
N LEU A 199 -8.09 4.03 11.71
CA LEU A 199 -9.17 3.14 11.32
C LEU A 199 -8.98 1.71 11.86
N ALA A 200 -7.74 1.25 11.96
CA ALA A 200 -7.41 -0.05 12.54
C ALA A 200 -7.78 -0.10 14.03
N ASN A 201 -7.49 0.96 14.80
CA ASN A 201 -7.94 1.08 16.18
C ASN A 201 -9.47 1.05 16.30
N GLU A 202 -10.16 1.83 15.48
CA GLU A 202 -11.63 1.85 15.45
C GLU A 202 -12.24 0.51 15.03
N ALA A 203 -11.56 -0.24 14.15
CA ALA A 203 -11.96 -1.59 13.78
C ALA A 203 -11.73 -2.61 14.90
N GLY A 204 -10.85 -2.32 15.86
CA GLY A 204 -10.51 -3.19 16.98
C GLY A 204 -9.40 -4.17 16.66
N PHE A 205 -8.48 -3.82 15.75
CA PHE A 205 -7.28 -4.62 15.54
C PHE A 205 -6.46 -4.69 16.83
N PRO A 206 -5.95 -5.86 17.21
CA PRO A 206 -5.07 -6.01 18.37
C PRO A 206 -3.82 -5.13 18.28
N GLU A 207 -3.37 -4.64 19.43
CA GLU A 207 -2.14 -3.87 19.54
C GLU A 207 -0.95 -4.60 18.88
N GLY A 208 -0.14 -3.87 18.12
CA GLY A 208 1.04 -4.40 17.43
C GLY A 208 0.77 -5.10 16.10
N SER A 209 -0.48 -5.49 15.78
CA SER A 209 -0.79 -6.13 14.48
C SER A 209 -0.52 -5.22 13.28
N ILE A 210 -0.67 -3.91 13.46
CA ILE A 210 -0.39 -2.87 12.47
C ILE A 210 0.43 -1.77 13.14
N ASN A 211 1.59 -1.45 12.55
CA ASN A 211 2.45 -0.36 12.98
C ASN A 211 2.78 0.52 11.77
N ILE A 212 2.71 1.86 11.91
CA ILE A 212 2.94 2.80 10.80
C ILE A 212 4.01 3.80 11.22
N VAL A 213 5.13 3.78 10.49
CA VAL A 213 6.34 4.54 10.84
C VAL A 213 6.75 5.40 9.63
N PRO A 214 6.22 6.63 9.50
CA PRO A 214 6.65 7.56 8.47
C PRO A 214 8.10 8.01 8.69
N GLY A 215 8.78 8.41 7.64
CA GLY A 215 10.17 8.86 7.66
C GLY A 215 10.86 8.65 6.33
N LEU A 216 12.08 9.16 6.21
CA LEU A 216 12.88 9.09 4.99
C LEU A 216 13.19 7.65 4.58
N GLY A 217 13.11 7.38 3.27
CA GLY A 217 13.42 6.05 2.72
C GLY A 217 14.80 5.56 3.07
N GLU A 218 15.80 6.44 3.04
CA GLU A 218 17.19 6.14 3.36
C GLU A 218 17.46 5.88 4.85
N LYS A 219 16.58 6.33 5.75
CA LYS A 219 16.64 6.10 7.20
C LYS A 219 15.69 4.99 7.62
N ALA A 220 14.42 5.32 7.85
CA ALA A 220 13.41 4.38 8.29
C ALA A 220 13.24 3.18 7.33
N GLY A 221 13.21 3.43 6.00
CA GLY A 221 13.15 2.36 5.01
C GLY A 221 14.38 1.45 5.06
N SER A 222 15.58 2.03 5.12
CA SER A 222 16.83 1.28 5.21
C SER A 222 16.92 0.44 6.50
N SER A 223 16.47 0.99 7.63
CA SER A 223 16.45 0.25 8.90
C SER A 223 15.48 -0.92 8.84
N LEU A 224 14.29 -0.73 8.23
CA LEU A 224 13.28 -1.77 8.10
C LEU A 224 13.77 -2.98 7.27
N ILE A 225 14.41 -2.73 6.12
CA ILE A 225 14.90 -3.82 5.24
C ILE A 225 16.11 -4.57 5.80
N LYS A 226 16.83 -3.97 6.75
CA LYS A 226 17.99 -4.58 7.40
C LYS A 226 17.68 -5.27 8.73
N HIS A 227 16.46 -5.05 9.23
CA HIS A 227 16.10 -5.55 10.57
C HIS A 227 16.10 -7.08 10.60
N PRO A 228 16.79 -7.72 11.55
CA PRO A 228 16.95 -9.18 11.57
C PRO A 228 15.64 -9.94 11.81
N ASP A 229 14.68 -9.33 12.50
CA ASP A 229 13.41 -9.97 12.87
C ASP A 229 12.27 -9.70 11.86
N ILE A 230 12.60 -9.17 10.67
CA ILE A 230 11.66 -9.11 9.55
C ILE A 230 11.70 -10.44 8.80
N ASN A 231 10.52 -10.98 8.52
CA ASN A 231 10.36 -12.28 7.85
C ASN A 231 9.95 -12.17 6.37
N HIS A 232 9.46 -11.00 5.94
CA HIS A 232 9.14 -10.72 4.54
C HIS A 232 9.14 -9.20 4.30
N ILE A 233 9.62 -8.77 3.13
CA ILE A 233 9.53 -7.37 2.67
C ILE A 233 8.64 -7.28 1.43
N SER A 234 7.65 -6.41 1.50
CA SER A 234 6.89 -5.92 0.34
C SER A 234 7.34 -4.50 0.00
N PHE A 235 7.90 -4.32 -1.18
CA PHE A 235 8.36 -3.02 -1.66
C PHE A 235 7.68 -2.66 -2.97
N THR A 236 7.13 -1.46 -3.03
CA THR A 236 6.65 -0.85 -4.28
C THR A 236 7.37 0.48 -4.49
N GLY A 237 8.02 0.66 -5.64
CA GLY A 237 8.76 1.88 -5.93
C GLY A 237 9.64 1.79 -7.19
N SER A 238 10.77 2.49 -7.20
CA SER A 238 11.68 2.49 -8.34
C SER A 238 12.49 1.20 -8.48
N VAL A 239 12.87 0.87 -9.71
CA VAL A 239 13.74 -0.29 -10.01
C VAL A 239 15.07 -0.18 -9.28
N GLU A 240 15.64 1.02 -9.20
CA GLU A 240 16.92 1.25 -8.52
C GLU A 240 16.83 0.91 -7.02
N VAL A 241 15.80 1.43 -6.33
CA VAL A 241 15.60 1.14 -4.90
C VAL A 241 15.22 -0.32 -4.70
N GLY A 242 14.40 -0.92 -5.58
CA GLY A 242 14.06 -2.33 -5.53
C GLY A 242 15.28 -3.26 -5.56
N LYS A 243 16.29 -2.93 -6.37
CA LYS A 243 17.57 -3.65 -6.37
C LYS A 243 18.29 -3.54 -5.02
N LYS A 244 18.29 -2.37 -4.39
CA LYS A 244 18.88 -2.17 -3.06
C LYS A 244 18.13 -2.99 -2.01
N VAL A 245 16.80 -2.97 -2.04
CA VAL A 245 15.94 -3.77 -1.15
C VAL A 245 16.25 -5.26 -1.28
N GLN A 246 16.28 -5.78 -2.51
CA GLN A 246 16.61 -7.18 -2.78
C GLN A 246 18.00 -7.57 -2.27
N THR A 247 19.00 -6.69 -2.47
CA THR A 247 20.38 -6.92 -2.04
C THR A 247 20.50 -6.97 -0.53
N GLU A 248 19.85 -6.04 0.19
CA GLU A 248 19.90 -6.03 1.65
C GLU A 248 19.13 -7.22 2.26
N ALA A 249 17.93 -7.51 1.76
CA ALA A 249 17.12 -8.64 2.22
C ALA A 249 17.83 -9.99 2.02
N ALA A 250 18.58 -10.14 0.92
CA ALA A 250 19.34 -11.36 0.64
C ALA A 250 20.41 -11.67 1.72
N LYS A 251 20.94 -10.67 2.42
CA LYS A 251 21.93 -10.88 3.50
C LYS A 251 21.34 -11.67 4.68
N ASN A 252 20.07 -11.52 4.93
CA ASN A 252 19.33 -12.19 5.99
C ASN A 252 18.39 -13.29 5.46
N LEU A 253 18.49 -13.66 4.17
CA LEU A 253 17.64 -14.64 3.47
C LEU A 253 16.14 -14.29 3.55
N ILE A 254 15.80 -13.02 3.65
CA ILE A 254 14.42 -12.55 3.73
C ILE A 254 13.79 -12.58 2.33
N PRO A 255 12.63 -13.25 2.14
CA PRO A 255 11.89 -13.20 0.89
C PRO A 255 11.33 -11.80 0.65
N VAL A 256 11.32 -11.37 -0.62
CA VAL A 256 10.82 -10.06 -1.02
C VAL A 256 9.79 -10.16 -2.12
N THR A 257 8.79 -9.28 -2.08
CA THR A 257 7.89 -8.99 -3.18
C THR A 257 8.21 -7.60 -3.70
N LEU A 258 8.58 -7.50 -4.98
CA LEU A 258 8.95 -6.23 -5.62
C LEU A 258 7.91 -5.85 -6.68
N GLU A 259 7.27 -4.71 -6.48
CA GLU A 259 6.41 -4.05 -7.46
C GLU A 259 7.10 -2.78 -7.95
N LEU A 260 7.50 -2.77 -9.21
CA LEU A 260 8.43 -1.78 -9.74
C LEU A 260 7.84 -1.02 -10.93
N GLY A 261 8.50 0.08 -11.30
CA GLY A 261 8.13 0.86 -12.47
C GLY A 261 8.32 0.09 -13.78
N GLY A 262 7.54 0.48 -14.77
CA GLY A 262 7.57 -0.14 -16.09
C GLY A 262 7.24 0.83 -17.22
N LYS A 263 7.20 0.30 -18.44
CA LYS A 263 6.76 0.95 -19.67
C LYS A 263 5.80 0.02 -20.38
N SER A 264 4.58 -0.11 -19.83
CA SER A 264 3.58 -1.06 -20.30
C SER A 264 3.12 -0.75 -21.73
N PRO A 265 3.01 -1.76 -22.63
CA PRO A 265 2.49 -1.56 -23.97
C PRO A 265 0.97 -1.71 -24.02
N GLN A 266 0.34 -0.97 -24.91
CA GLN A 266 -0.97 -1.28 -25.46
C GLN A 266 -0.78 -1.77 -26.90
N ILE A 267 -1.52 -2.79 -27.32
CA ILE A 267 -1.43 -3.36 -28.67
C ILE A 267 -2.79 -3.18 -29.33
N VAL A 268 -2.79 -2.51 -30.49
CA VAL A 268 -4.01 -2.20 -31.25
C VAL A 268 -3.91 -2.83 -32.64
N PHE A 269 -4.72 -3.85 -32.88
CA PHE A 269 -4.81 -4.55 -34.16
C PHE A 269 -5.73 -3.79 -35.12
N GLU A 270 -5.64 -4.10 -36.41
CA GLU A 270 -6.36 -3.41 -37.49
C GLU A 270 -7.88 -3.58 -37.46
N ASP A 271 -8.38 -4.60 -36.79
CA ASP A 271 -9.80 -4.89 -36.60
C ASP A 271 -10.37 -4.28 -35.30
N ALA A 272 -9.56 -3.51 -34.57
CA ALA A 272 -10.00 -2.85 -33.35
C ALA A 272 -11.07 -1.77 -33.64
N ASN A 273 -12.13 -1.74 -32.84
CA ASN A 273 -13.06 -0.63 -32.84
C ASN A 273 -12.44 0.58 -32.12
N LEU A 274 -11.88 1.52 -32.89
CA LEU A 274 -11.15 2.66 -32.34
C LEU A 274 -12.02 3.59 -31.50
N GLU A 275 -13.28 3.81 -31.87
CA GLU A 275 -14.21 4.65 -31.09
C GLU A 275 -14.38 4.12 -29.67
N LYS A 276 -14.50 2.80 -29.51
CA LYS A 276 -14.59 2.15 -28.19
C LYS A 276 -13.23 2.05 -27.47
N ALA A 277 -12.14 1.85 -28.21
CA ALA A 277 -10.81 1.66 -27.63
C ALA A 277 -10.16 2.93 -27.12
N LEU A 278 -10.35 4.06 -27.83
CA LEU A 278 -9.68 5.35 -27.55
C LEU A 278 -9.81 5.82 -26.10
N PRO A 279 -10.98 5.85 -25.47
CA PRO A 279 -11.09 6.29 -24.08
C PRO A 279 -10.21 5.47 -23.12
N PHE A 280 -10.08 4.17 -23.35
CA PHE A 280 -9.22 3.29 -22.55
C PHE A 280 -7.74 3.51 -22.84
N LEU A 281 -7.36 3.64 -24.12
CA LEU A 281 -5.99 3.88 -24.55
C LEU A 281 -5.46 5.19 -23.94
N ILE A 282 -6.24 6.26 -24.01
CA ILE A 282 -5.88 7.56 -23.47
C ILE A 282 -5.81 7.51 -21.95
N ASN A 283 -6.89 7.05 -21.30
CA ASN A 283 -6.93 7.01 -19.84
C ASN A 283 -5.79 6.17 -19.24
N ALA A 284 -5.45 5.04 -19.86
CA ALA A 284 -4.36 4.18 -19.38
C ALA A 284 -2.98 4.86 -19.46
N GLY A 285 -2.82 5.83 -20.37
CA GLY A 285 -1.58 6.62 -20.48
C GLY A 285 -1.49 7.80 -19.52
N ILE A 286 -2.63 8.49 -19.29
CA ILE A 286 -2.64 9.80 -18.60
C ILE A 286 -3.21 9.76 -17.18
N GLN A 287 -3.78 8.64 -16.71
CA GLN A 287 -4.34 8.57 -15.36
C GLN A 287 -3.28 8.96 -14.31
N ASN A 288 -3.69 9.70 -13.30
CA ASN A 288 -2.79 10.26 -12.27
C ASN A 288 -1.59 11.00 -12.89
N ALA A 289 -1.82 11.77 -13.96
CA ALA A 289 -0.78 12.48 -14.72
C ALA A 289 0.33 11.55 -15.29
N GLY A 290 0.00 10.29 -15.60
CA GLY A 290 0.96 9.29 -16.07
C GLY A 290 1.84 8.68 -14.95
N GLN A 291 1.61 9.05 -13.71
CA GLN A 291 2.39 8.61 -12.54
C GLN A 291 1.94 7.24 -12.02
N THR A 292 1.88 6.26 -12.90
CA THR A 292 1.38 4.90 -12.64
C THR A 292 2.42 3.88 -13.10
N CYS A 293 2.74 2.89 -12.26
CA CYS A 293 3.69 1.82 -12.60
C CYS A 293 3.28 1.04 -13.86
N SER A 294 1.96 0.88 -14.08
CA SER A 294 1.36 0.23 -15.23
C SER A 294 0.91 1.20 -16.32
N ALA A 295 1.31 2.49 -16.27
CA ALA A 295 0.94 3.46 -17.30
C ALA A 295 1.31 2.93 -18.69
N SER A 296 0.34 2.95 -19.59
CA SER A 296 0.52 2.50 -20.97
C SER A 296 1.24 3.57 -21.80
N SER A 297 2.54 3.69 -21.54
CA SER A 297 3.39 4.72 -22.14
C SER A 297 3.85 4.40 -23.56
N ARG A 298 3.45 3.24 -24.10
CA ARG A 298 3.74 2.81 -25.48
C ARG A 298 2.48 2.25 -26.11
N ILE A 299 2.15 2.73 -27.31
CA ILE A 299 1.04 2.18 -28.10
C ILE A 299 1.63 1.56 -29.37
N LEU A 300 1.53 0.24 -29.47
CA LEU A 300 1.92 -0.55 -30.65
C LEU A 300 0.68 -0.74 -31.51
N VAL A 301 0.66 -0.11 -32.66
CA VAL A 301 -0.53 -0.07 -33.53
C VAL A 301 -0.22 -0.65 -34.92
N SER A 302 -1.20 -1.37 -35.50
CA SER A 302 -1.10 -1.84 -36.88
C SER A 302 -0.89 -0.66 -37.82
N LYS A 303 0.05 -0.81 -38.78
CA LYS A 303 0.38 0.24 -39.75
C LYS A 303 -0.85 0.74 -40.53
N LYS A 304 -1.85 -0.12 -40.77
CA LYS A 304 -3.03 0.21 -41.55
C LYS A 304 -3.92 1.29 -40.89
N ILE A 305 -3.98 1.28 -39.57
CA ILE A 305 -4.83 2.20 -38.78
C ILE A 305 -4.01 3.26 -38.03
N TYR A 306 -2.70 3.35 -38.28
CA TYR A 306 -1.80 4.24 -37.53
C TYR A 306 -2.20 5.70 -37.66
N ALA A 307 -2.43 6.18 -38.89
CA ALA A 307 -2.79 7.59 -39.10
C ALA A 307 -4.13 7.95 -38.46
N GLU A 308 -5.13 7.08 -38.62
CA GLU A 308 -6.47 7.27 -38.03
C GLU A 308 -6.37 7.30 -36.49
N LEU A 309 -5.60 6.38 -35.87
CA LEU A 309 -5.43 6.38 -34.42
C LEU A 309 -4.76 7.67 -33.91
N ILE A 310 -3.74 8.17 -34.63
CA ILE A 310 -3.07 9.43 -34.25
C ILE A 310 -4.05 10.59 -34.32
N ASP A 311 -4.77 10.75 -35.43
CA ASP A 311 -5.71 11.84 -35.60
C ASP A 311 -6.80 11.85 -34.52
N LEU A 312 -7.36 10.69 -34.22
CA LEU A 312 -8.38 10.55 -33.17
C LEU A 312 -7.81 10.77 -31.76
N SER A 313 -6.59 10.32 -31.48
CA SER A 313 -5.99 10.46 -30.14
C SER A 313 -5.59 11.90 -29.82
N LEU A 314 -5.13 12.69 -30.79
CA LEU A 314 -4.69 14.07 -30.60
C LEU A 314 -5.84 15.01 -30.23
N ILE A 315 -7.09 14.69 -30.56
CA ILE A 315 -8.27 15.48 -30.17
C ILE A 315 -8.41 15.54 -28.64
N HIS A 316 -7.91 14.56 -27.92
CA HIS A 316 -8.02 14.46 -26.45
C HIS A 316 -6.84 15.11 -25.70
N ILE A 317 -5.84 15.59 -26.41
CA ILE A 317 -4.69 16.31 -25.86
C ILE A 317 -4.94 17.83 -25.92
#